data_a220ea372865f9d290704d49d7b4c986
#
_entry.id   a220ea372865f9d290704d49d7b4c986
#
_cell.length_a   1.000
_cell.length_b   1.000
_cell.length_c   1.000
_cell.angle_alpha   90.00
_cell.angle_beta   90.00
_cell.angle_gamma   90.00
#
_symmetry.space_group_name_H-M   'P 1'
#
loop_
_entity.id
_entity.type
_entity.pdbx_description
1 polymer ?
#
loop_
_entity_poly.entity_id
_entity_poly.type
_entity_poly.pdbx_seq_one_letter_code
_entity_poly.pdbx_strand_id
1 'polypeptide(L)'
;MSLTAYGSNSEEAVSKAVQEINRLDAMFSVGNEDSDVTKINENGSGEVSEETAFIMNRAMQVSKETKGAFDITIYPVMELWGFTTKNYRVPESSEIADVLKHVSYTNVEVNGQQVTLSDGASIDLGGIAKGYTSSRVIQIMKDCGIEHAIINLGGNVQVLGTKTDGSDWRVCLLYTSPSPR
;
A
#
# COMPACT_ATOMS: atom_id res chain seq x y z
N MET A 1 -13.18 1.75 3.30
CA MET A 1 -12.68 3.04 2.80
C MET A 1 -13.78 4.06 2.77
N SER A 2 -13.45 5.36 2.81
CA SER A 2 -14.39 6.46 2.57
C SER A 2 -13.72 7.56 1.77
N LEU A 3 -14.51 8.17 0.88
CA LEU A 3 -14.12 9.31 0.05
C LEU A 3 -15.23 10.35 0.15
N THR A 4 -14.87 11.58 0.44
CA THR A 4 -15.80 12.71 0.46
C THR A 4 -15.19 13.85 -0.34
N ALA A 5 -15.88 14.35 -1.33
CA ALA A 5 -15.47 15.48 -2.16
C ALA A 5 -16.61 16.48 -2.27
N TYR A 6 -16.29 17.75 -2.38
CA TYR A 6 -17.25 18.84 -2.49
C TYR A 6 -17.01 19.63 -3.78
N GLY A 7 -18.07 19.97 -4.48
CA GLY A 7 -18.02 20.71 -5.73
C GLY A 7 -18.94 20.11 -6.80
N SER A 8 -19.11 20.82 -7.90
CA SER A 8 -20.02 20.43 -9.00
C SER A 8 -19.64 19.11 -9.65
N ASN A 9 -18.33 18.77 -9.68
CA ASN A 9 -17.81 17.57 -10.32
C ASN A 9 -17.51 16.45 -9.30
N SER A 10 -18.06 16.52 -8.08
CA SER A 10 -17.70 15.60 -6.99
C SER A 10 -18.08 14.14 -7.30
N GLU A 11 -19.21 13.90 -7.96
CA GLU A 11 -19.63 12.54 -8.35
C GLU A 11 -18.67 11.93 -9.38
N GLU A 12 -18.28 12.68 -10.40
CA GLU A 12 -17.32 12.25 -11.41
C GLU A 12 -15.94 11.99 -10.78
N ALA A 13 -15.48 12.90 -9.94
CA ALA A 13 -14.19 12.78 -9.24
C ALA A 13 -14.14 11.53 -8.34
N VAL A 14 -15.20 11.28 -7.57
CA VAL A 14 -15.29 10.08 -6.72
C VAL A 14 -15.37 8.81 -7.56
N SER A 15 -16.13 8.80 -8.66
CA SER A 15 -16.20 7.65 -9.56
C SER A 15 -14.84 7.30 -10.15
N LYS A 16 -14.10 8.29 -10.69
CA LYS A 16 -12.72 8.10 -11.20
C LYS A 16 -11.77 7.64 -10.10
N ALA A 17 -11.88 8.20 -8.91
CA ALA A 17 -11.05 7.81 -7.77
C ALA A 17 -11.27 6.35 -7.36
N VAL A 18 -12.53 5.89 -7.33
CA VAL A 18 -12.85 4.48 -7.03
C VAL A 18 -12.31 3.54 -8.11
N GLN A 19 -12.41 3.92 -9.39
CA GLN A 19 -11.84 3.14 -10.48
C GLN A 19 -10.32 3.01 -10.35
N GLU A 20 -9.63 4.10 -10.03
CA GLU A 20 -8.18 4.10 -9.83
C GLU A 20 -7.78 3.27 -8.61
N ILE A 21 -8.50 3.36 -7.49
CA ILE A 21 -8.25 2.53 -6.31
C ILE A 21 -8.36 1.04 -6.67
N ASN A 22 -9.41 0.65 -7.38
CA ASN A 22 -9.61 -0.75 -7.79
C ASN A 22 -8.53 -1.22 -8.77
N ARG A 23 -8.10 -0.35 -9.69
CA ARG A 23 -7.01 -0.64 -10.62
C ARG A 23 -5.68 -0.88 -9.90
N LEU A 24 -5.34 -0.01 -8.94
CA LEU A 24 -4.12 -0.14 -8.16
C LEU A 24 -4.17 -1.33 -7.19
N ASP A 25 -5.32 -1.62 -6.60
CA ASP A 25 -5.51 -2.81 -5.78
C ASP A 25 -5.31 -4.09 -6.61
N ALA A 26 -5.89 -4.15 -7.81
CA ALA A 26 -5.68 -5.28 -8.72
C ALA A 26 -4.21 -5.47 -9.12
N MET A 27 -3.43 -4.39 -9.19
CA MET A 27 -2.01 -4.41 -9.57
C MET A 27 -1.08 -4.78 -8.43
N PHE A 28 -1.36 -4.32 -7.19
CA PHE A 28 -0.45 -4.43 -6.05
C PHE A 28 -0.81 -5.52 -5.04
N SER A 29 -2.01 -6.08 -5.12
CA SER A 29 -2.52 -7.01 -4.11
C SER A 29 -1.92 -8.41 -4.25
N VAL A 30 -1.36 -8.94 -3.18
CA VAL A 30 -0.90 -10.33 -3.09
C VAL A 30 -2.05 -11.36 -3.16
N GLY A 31 -3.30 -10.94 -3.00
CA GLY A 31 -4.49 -11.79 -3.09
C GLY A 31 -5.10 -11.88 -4.49
N ASN A 32 -4.51 -11.23 -5.49
CA ASN A 32 -4.95 -11.26 -6.88
C ASN A 32 -3.90 -11.98 -7.74
N GLU A 33 -4.27 -13.12 -8.32
CA GLU A 33 -3.39 -13.96 -9.14
C GLU A 33 -2.81 -13.20 -10.35
N ASP A 34 -3.53 -12.22 -10.89
CA ASP A 34 -3.09 -11.43 -12.04
C ASP A 34 -2.22 -10.22 -11.67
N SER A 35 -2.02 -9.94 -10.39
CA SER A 35 -1.23 -8.79 -9.95
C SER A 35 0.26 -8.92 -10.27
N ASP A 36 0.94 -7.79 -10.45
CA ASP A 36 2.40 -7.76 -10.61
C ASP A 36 3.11 -8.41 -9.41
N VAL A 37 2.61 -8.12 -8.20
CA VAL A 37 3.20 -8.61 -6.94
C VAL A 37 3.08 -10.12 -6.81
N THR A 38 1.90 -10.70 -7.11
CA THR A 38 1.72 -12.16 -7.07
C THR A 38 2.62 -12.84 -8.08
N LYS A 39 2.65 -12.37 -9.33
CA LYS A 39 3.51 -12.94 -10.38
C LYS A 39 4.99 -12.92 -10.01
N ILE A 40 5.48 -11.82 -9.41
CA ILE A 40 6.86 -11.75 -8.96
C ILE A 40 7.13 -12.69 -7.78
N ASN A 41 6.21 -12.79 -6.83
CA ASN A 41 6.34 -13.72 -5.70
C ASN A 41 6.38 -15.18 -6.15
N GLU A 42 5.56 -15.54 -7.14
CA GLU A 42 5.51 -16.92 -7.66
C GLU A 42 6.71 -17.29 -8.53
N ASN A 43 7.19 -16.37 -9.37
CA ASN A 43 8.24 -16.65 -10.34
C ASN A 43 9.64 -16.26 -9.87
N GLY A 44 9.76 -15.52 -8.76
CA GLY A 44 11.02 -14.97 -8.25
C GLY A 44 11.61 -13.86 -9.11
N SER A 45 11.12 -13.66 -10.33
CA SER A 45 11.54 -12.58 -11.22
C SER A 45 10.55 -12.34 -12.34
N GLY A 46 10.56 -11.14 -12.94
CA GLY A 46 9.73 -10.80 -14.08
C GLY A 46 9.65 -9.32 -14.36
N GLU A 47 8.95 -8.99 -15.43
CA GLU A 47 8.65 -7.61 -15.79
C GLU A 47 7.36 -7.17 -15.08
N VAL A 48 7.40 -6.00 -14.47
CA VAL A 48 6.25 -5.36 -13.80
C VAL A 48 5.87 -4.08 -14.54
N SER A 49 4.70 -3.53 -14.24
CA SER A 49 4.29 -2.22 -14.74
C SER A 49 5.22 -1.11 -14.26
N GLU A 50 5.26 0.02 -14.99
CA GLU A 50 6.01 1.21 -14.56
C GLU A 50 5.60 1.67 -13.16
N GLU A 51 4.32 1.60 -12.82
CA GLU A 51 3.82 2.02 -11.52
C GLU A 51 4.28 1.08 -10.40
N THR A 52 4.27 -0.23 -10.65
CA THR A 52 4.83 -1.20 -9.70
C THR A 52 6.32 -0.99 -9.50
N ALA A 53 7.08 -0.81 -10.59
CA ALA A 53 8.51 -0.51 -10.53
C ALA A 53 8.78 0.79 -9.75
N PHE A 54 7.98 1.83 -9.99
CA PHE A 54 8.08 3.10 -9.26
C PHE A 54 7.88 2.94 -7.76
N ILE A 55 6.80 2.26 -7.35
CA ILE A 55 6.50 2.08 -5.93
C ILE A 55 7.52 1.16 -5.25
N MET A 56 8.02 0.15 -5.94
CA MET A 56 9.09 -0.72 -5.43
C MET A 56 10.39 0.04 -5.23
N ASN A 57 10.82 0.85 -6.20
CA ASN A 57 12.00 1.70 -6.04
C ASN A 57 11.86 2.65 -4.84
N ARG A 58 10.66 3.23 -4.65
CA ARG A 58 10.39 4.08 -3.48
C ARG A 58 10.44 3.27 -2.18
N ALA A 59 9.89 2.07 -2.17
CA ALA A 59 9.97 1.16 -1.02
C ALA A 59 11.41 0.82 -0.67
N MET A 60 12.24 0.48 -1.66
CA MET A 60 13.66 0.20 -1.49
C MET A 60 14.42 1.40 -0.92
N GLN A 61 14.09 2.60 -1.38
CA GLN A 61 14.67 3.82 -0.82
C GLN A 61 14.32 3.97 0.67
N VAL A 62 13.03 3.81 1.04
CA VAL A 62 12.57 3.88 2.44
C VAL A 62 13.22 2.79 3.28
N SER A 63 13.32 1.56 2.78
CA SER A 63 14.00 0.46 3.48
C SER A 63 15.45 0.81 3.79
N LYS A 64 16.16 1.39 2.84
CA LYS A 64 17.55 1.84 3.02
C LYS A 64 17.64 2.99 4.03
N GLU A 65 16.79 4.01 3.92
CA GLU A 65 16.77 5.17 4.83
C GLU A 65 16.45 4.76 6.28
N THR A 66 15.56 3.78 6.46
CA THR A 66 15.17 3.23 7.76
C THR A 66 16.08 2.10 8.25
N LYS A 67 17.12 1.74 7.49
CA LYS A 67 18.04 0.64 7.79
C LYS A 67 17.33 -0.70 8.01
N GLY A 68 16.30 -0.97 7.20
CA GLY A 68 15.52 -2.19 7.24
C GLY A 68 14.37 -2.19 8.28
N ALA A 69 14.10 -1.08 8.98
CA ALA A 69 12.93 -1.00 9.85
C ALA A 69 11.61 -1.01 9.06
N PHE A 70 11.64 -0.55 7.81
CA PHE A 70 10.62 -0.82 6.81
C PHE A 70 11.18 -1.80 5.79
N ASP A 71 10.49 -2.91 5.55
CA ASP A 71 10.93 -3.94 4.61
C ASP A 71 9.72 -4.58 3.91
N ILE A 72 9.70 -4.49 2.57
CA ILE A 72 8.61 -5.07 1.77
C ILE A 72 8.72 -6.59 1.65
N THR A 73 9.84 -7.19 2.02
CA THR A 73 10.01 -8.66 1.99
C THR A 73 9.39 -9.36 3.20
N ILE A 74 8.58 -8.64 3.97
CA ILE A 74 7.86 -9.15 5.16
C ILE A 74 6.74 -10.16 4.84
N TYR A 75 6.41 -10.38 3.57
CA TYR A 75 5.29 -11.22 3.13
C TYR A 75 5.26 -12.62 3.74
N PRO A 76 6.39 -13.39 3.84
CA PRO A 76 6.39 -14.73 4.45
C PRO A 76 5.95 -14.71 5.92
N VAL A 77 6.25 -13.64 6.64
CA VAL A 77 5.79 -13.46 8.02
C VAL A 77 4.28 -13.22 8.07
N MET A 78 3.74 -12.41 7.14
CA MET A 78 2.30 -12.16 7.04
C MET A 78 1.52 -13.42 6.73
N GLU A 79 2.03 -14.28 5.84
CA GLU A 79 1.44 -15.60 5.55
C GLU A 79 1.47 -16.50 6.78
N LEU A 80 2.60 -16.56 7.47
CA LEU A 80 2.79 -17.38 8.67
C LEU A 80 1.77 -17.03 9.78
N TRP A 81 1.43 -15.74 9.95
CA TRP A 81 0.41 -15.26 10.88
C TRP A 81 -1.02 -15.43 10.35
N GLY A 82 -1.19 -15.84 9.09
CA GLY A 82 -2.49 -16.03 8.45
C GLY A 82 -3.20 -14.74 8.04
N PHE A 83 -2.48 -13.62 7.91
CA PHE A 83 -3.10 -12.34 7.50
C PHE A 83 -3.65 -12.39 6.07
N THR A 84 -2.99 -13.11 5.19
CA THR A 84 -3.38 -13.23 3.77
C THR A 84 -4.61 -14.13 3.59
N THR A 85 -4.69 -15.22 4.34
CA THR A 85 -5.76 -16.22 4.28
C THR A 85 -6.91 -15.94 5.25
N LYS A 86 -6.76 -14.97 6.17
CA LYS A 86 -7.65 -14.68 7.29
C LYS A 86 -7.78 -15.86 8.28
N ASN A 87 -6.88 -16.83 8.20
CA ASN A 87 -6.77 -17.93 9.14
C ASN A 87 -5.71 -17.60 10.20
N TYR A 88 -6.04 -16.64 11.05
CA TYR A 88 -5.13 -16.07 12.05
C TYR A 88 -4.65 -17.11 13.03
N ARG A 89 -3.34 -17.12 13.29
CA ARG A 89 -2.70 -17.93 14.33
C ARG A 89 -1.55 -17.16 14.98
N VAL A 90 -1.09 -17.63 16.11
CA VAL A 90 0.16 -17.20 16.73
C VAL A 90 1.22 -18.26 16.39
N PRO A 91 2.23 -17.94 15.57
CA PRO A 91 3.29 -18.88 15.22
C PRO A 91 4.24 -19.14 16.40
N GLU A 92 4.90 -20.29 16.38
CA GLU A 92 6.00 -20.60 17.27
C GLU A 92 7.26 -19.74 16.93
N SER A 93 8.09 -19.46 17.95
CA SER A 93 9.28 -18.65 17.76
C SER A 93 10.27 -19.23 16.75
N SER A 94 10.33 -20.55 16.62
CA SER A 94 11.15 -21.23 15.62
C SER A 94 10.65 -21.01 14.20
N GLU A 95 9.33 -21.06 13.98
CA GLU A 95 8.72 -20.80 12.68
C GLU A 95 9.00 -19.35 12.23
N ILE A 96 8.88 -18.39 13.17
CA ILE A 96 9.20 -16.98 12.90
C ILE A 96 10.69 -16.83 12.54
N ALA A 97 11.58 -17.46 13.31
CA ALA A 97 13.02 -17.40 13.05
C ALA A 97 13.40 -18.00 11.68
N ASP A 98 12.69 -19.01 11.22
CA ASP A 98 12.93 -19.62 9.91
C ASP A 98 12.50 -18.70 8.76
N VAL A 99 11.31 -18.13 8.79
CA VAL A 99 10.86 -17.24 7.72
C VAL A 99 11.62 -15.91 7.69
N LEU A 100 12.10 -15.42 8.84
CA LEU A 100 12.92 -14.20 8.92
C LEU A 100 14.25 -14.31 8.18
N LYS A 101 14.75 -15.49 7.88
CA LYS A 101 15.96 -15.68 7.05
C LYS A 101 15.79 -15.19 5.62
N HIS A 102 14.52 -15.12 5.14
CA HIS A 102 14.17 -14.67 3.80
C HIS A 102 13.73 -13.18 3.77
N VAL A 103 13.68 -12.53 4.95
CA VAL A 103 13.27 -11.13 5.07
C VAL A 103 14.51 -10.23 5.05
N SER A 104 14.77 -9.65 3.89
CA SER A 104 15.78 -8.61 3.70
C SER A 104 15.49 -7.85 2.41
N TYR A 105 15.32 -6.54 2.50
CA TYR A 105 15.15 -5.70 1.31
C TYR A 105 16.34 -5.80 0.33
N THR A 106 17.52 -6.25 0.79
CA THR A 106 18.68 -6.47 -0.08
C THR A 106 18.51 -7.63 -1.05
N ASN A 107 17.51 -8.49 -0.83
CA ASN A 107 17.15 -9.60 -1.71
C ASN A 107 16.23 -9.17 -2.85
N VAL A 108 15.93 -7.87 -2.99
CA VAL A 108 15.10 -7.30 -4.05
C VAL A 108 15.95 -6.44 -4.95
N GLU A 109 16.00 -6.77 -6.22
CA GLU A 109 16.63 -5.96 -7.26
C GLU A 109 15.55 -5.41 -8.20
N VAL A 110 15.59 -4.10 -8.46
CA VAL A 110 14.69 -3.43 -9.40
C VAL A 110 15.55 -2.70 -10.45
N ASN A 111 15.48 -3.16 -11.69
CA ASN A 111 16.22 -2.58 -12.81
C ASN A 111 15.25 -2.19 -13.94
N GLY A 112 14.87 -0.91 -13.98
CA GLY A 112 13.75 -0.48 -14.82
C GLY A 112 12.46 -1.15 -14.37
N GLN A 113 11.81 -1.90 -15.26
CA GLN A 113 10.61 -2.72 -14.96
C GLN A 113 10.94 -4.17 -14.63
N GLN A 114 12.20 -4.59 -14.76
CA GLN A 114 12.63 -5.93 -14.39
C GLN A 114 12.86 -6.00 -12.88
N VAL A 115 12.20 -6.94 -12.22
CA VAL A 115 12.33 -7.23 -10.79
C VAL A 115 12.89 -8.62 -10.61
N THR A 116 13.79 -8.79 -9.64
CA THR A 116 14.34 -10.10 -9.25
C THR A 116 14.33 -10.21 -7.72
N LEU A 117 13.84 -11.32 -7.22
CA LEU A 117 13.90 -11.72 -5.81
C LEU A 117 14.92 -12.82 -5.65
N SER A 118 15.76 -12.75 -4.62
CA SER A 118 16.75 -13.77 -4.27
C SER A 118 16.47 -14.36 -2.87
N ASP A 119 17.18 -15.44 -2.54
CA ASP A 119 17.14 -16.09 -1.22
C ASP A 119 15.75 -16.45 -0.69
N GLY A 120 14.81 -16.77 -1.61
CA GLY A 120 13.43 -17.13 -1.24
C GLY A 120 12.61 -15.95 -0.71
N ALA A 121 13.03 -14.71 -0.97
CA ALA A 121 12.26 -13.53 -0.62
C ALA A 121 10.92 -13.51 -1.36
N SER A 122 9.90 -12.99 -0.71
CA SER A 122 8.62 -12.61 -1.32
C SER A 122 8.12 -11.30 -0.72
N ILE A 123 7.38 -10.51 -1.48
CA ILE A 123 7.09 -9.12 -1.17
C ILE A 123 5.61 -8.84 -0.93
N ASP A 124 5.34 -7.83 -0.11
CA ASP A 124 4.05 -7.19 0.06
C ASP A 124 4.21 -5.66 0.01
N LEU A 125 3.37 -4.99 -0.78
CA LEU A 125 3.39 -3.54 -0.93
C LEU A 125 2.38 -2.82 -0.03
N GLY A 126 1.64 -3.53 0.81
CA GLY A 126 0.57 -2.97 1.66
C GLY A 126 1.04 -1.85 2.61
N GLY A 127 2.32 -1.85 2.99
CA GLY A 127 2.92 -0.82 3.82
C GLY A 127 3.15 0.53 3.11
N ILE A 128 3.16 0.55 1.77
CA ILE A 128 3.41 1.76 0.97
C ILE A 128 2.28 2.06 -0.03
N ALA A 129 1.58 1.04 -0.53
CA ALA A 129 0.58 1.16 -1.58
C ALA A 129 -0.57 2.11 -1.21
N LYS A 130 -1.03 2.11 0.07
CA LYS A 130 -2.10 3.01 0.52
C LYS A 130 -1.71 4.49 0.41
N GLY A 131 -0.46 4.82 0.72
CA GLY A 131 0.06 6.19 0.57
C GLY A 131 0.12 6.63 -0.89
N TYR A 132 0.64 5.75 -1.76
CA TYR A 132 0.68 5.99 -3.20
C TYR A 132 -0.73 6.18 -3.77
N THR A 133 -1.65 5.25 -3.49
CA THR A 133 -3.05 5.30 -3.94
C THR A 133 -3.74 6.58 -3.49
N SER A 134 -3.55 6.99 -2.23
CA SER A 134 -4.12 8.26 -1.73
C SER A 134 -3.60 9.46 -2.51
N SER A 135 -2.32 9.49 -2.84
CA SER A 135 -1.72 10.58 -3.64
C SER A 135 -2.29 10.62 -5.06
N ARG A 136 -2.50 9.45 -5.68
CA ARG A 136 -3.15 9.34 -6.99
C ARG A 136 -4.60 9.84 -6.96
N VAL A 137 -5.34 9.45 -5.92
CA VAL A 137 -6.73 9.90 -5.73
C VAL A 137 -6.79 11.42 -5.53
N ILE A 138 -5.90 12.01 -4.74
CA ILE A 138 -5.82 13.48 -4.58
C ILE A 138 -5.55 14.16 -5.93
N GLN A 139 -4.69 13.59 -6.76
CA GLN A 139 -4.42 14.16 -8.08
C GLN A 139 -5.68 14.12 -8.96
N ILE A 140 -6.41 13.01 -8.99
CA ILE A 140 -7.69 12.87 -9.71
C ILE A 140 -8.70 13.91 -9.22
N MET A 141 -8.80 14.11 -7.90
CA MET A 141 -9.69 15.14 -7.33
C MET A 141 -9.32 16.53 -7.87
N LYS A 142 -8.03 16.90 -7.87
CA LYS A 142 -7.54 18.18 -8.42
C LYS A 142 -7.84 18.32 -9.91
N ASP A 143 -7.60 17.28 -10.70
CA ASP A 143 -7.83 17.27 -12.15
C ASP A 143 -9.32 17.44 -12.49
N CYS A 144 -10.21 17.01 -11.60
CA CYS A 144 -11.66 17.26 -11.70
C CYS A 144 -12.10 18.64 -11.13
N GLY A 145 -11.15 19.46 -10.68
CA GLY A 145 -11.44 20.80 -10.13
C GLY A 145 -12.00 20.77 -8.70
N ILE A 146 -11.77 19.69 -7.95
CA ILE A 146 -12.15 19.60 -6.54
C ILE A 146 -11.09 20.30 -5.69
N GLU A 147 -11.52 21.19 -4.81
CA GLU A 147 -10.67 21.93 -3.87
C GLU A 147 -10.79 21.44 -2.42
N HIS A 148 -11.87 20.73 -2.10
CA HIS A 148 -12.20 20.26 -0.76
C HIS A 148 -12.52 18.78 -0.77
N ALA A 149 -11.64 17.94 -0.19
CA ALA A 149 -11.88 16.50 -0.09
C ALA A 149 -11.17 15.89 1.13
N ILE A 150 -11.73 14.78 1.61
CA ILE A 150 -11.09 13.89 2.59
C ILE A 150 -11.18 12.45 2.11
N ILE A 151 -10.07 11.75 2.20
CA ILE A 151 -9.89 10.37 1.75
C ILE A 151 -9.42 9.55 2.92
N ASN A 152 -10.03 8.39 3.15
CA ASN A 152 -9.61 7.43 4.16
C ASN A 152 -9.53 6.03 3.54
N LEU A 153 -8.33 5.53 3.35
CA LEU A 153 -8.03 4.19 2.84
C LEU A 153 -7.53 3.30 3.98
N GLY A 154 -8.48 2.69 4.72
CA GLY A 154 -8.13 1.77 5.81
C GLY A 154 -7.28 2.41 6.91
N GLY A 155 -7.59 3.63 7.31
CA GLY A 155 -6.88 4.38 8.34
C GLY A 155 -5.78 5.29 7.81
N ASN A 156 -5.36 5.16 6.53
CA ASN A 156 -4.52 6.17 5.88
C ASN A 156 -5.41 7.33 5.42
N VAL A 157 -5.30 8.48 6.09
CA VAL A 157 -6.14 9.65 5.82
C VAL A 157 -5.33 10.72 5.12
N GLN A 158 -5.88 11.25 4.02
CA GLN A 158 -5.33 12.38 3.30
C GLN A 158 -6.43 13.40 3.01
N VAL A 159 -6.11 14.68 3.07
CA VAL A 159 -7.05 15.77 2.84
C VAL A 159 -6.58 16.65 1.68
N LEU A 160 -7.54 17.28 1.02
CA LEU A 160 -7.34 18.31 0.02
C LEU A 160 -8.03 19.57 0.50
N GLY A 161 -7.28 20.67 0.57
CA GLY A 161 -7.79 21.96 1.06
C GLY A 161 -8.38 21.91 2.47
N THR A 162 -9.24 22.86 2.76
CA THR A 162 -10.03 22.98 3.99
C THR A 162 -11.42 22.39 3.80
N LYS A 163 -12.28 22.44 4.81
CA LYS A 163 -13.73 22.21 4.62
C LYS A 163 -14.34 23.40 3.85
N THR A 164 -15.55 23.20 3.35
CA THR A 164 -16.27 24.21 2.57
C THR A 164 -16.63 25.50 3.33
N ASP A 165 -16.62 25.43 4.67
CA ASP A 165 -16.80 26.58 5.58
C ASP A 165 -15.46 27.30 5.91
N GLY A 166 -14.34 26.86 5.31
CA GLY A 166 -13.01 27.38 5.54
C GLY A 166 -12.31 26.82 6.78
N SER A 167 -12.96 25.98 7.58
CA SER A 167 -12.35 25.37 8.77
C SER A 167 -11.45 24.21 8.40
N ASP A 168 -10.50 23.87 9.29
CA ASP A 168 -9.60 22.75 9.10
C ASP A 168 -10.30 21.40 9.27
N TRP A 169 -9.80 20.40 8.54
CA TRP A 169 -10.16 19.00 8.75
C TRP A 169 -9.68 18.51 10.12
N ARG A 170 -10.51 17.77 10.82
CA ARG A 170 -10.14 17.13 12.09
C ARG A 170 -10.15 15.62 11.93
N VAL A 171 -9.00 15.00 12.19
CA VAL A 171 -8.82 13.53 12.13
C VAL A 171 -8.50 13.04 13.54
N CYS A 172 -9.32 12.11 14.04
CA CYS A 172 -9.07 11.46 15.31
C CYS A 172 -8.04 10.35 15.13
N LEU A 173 -6.98 10.37 15.93
CA LEU A 173 -5.96 9.32 15.97
C LEU A 173 -6.28 8.35 17.11
N LEU A 174 -6.13 7.04 16.86
CA LEU A 174 -6.47 6.00 17.84
C LEU A 174 -5.73 6.13 19.18
N TYR A 175 -4.50 6.64 19.16
CA TYR A 175 -3.73 6.84 20.40
C TYR A 175 -4.18 8.06 21.22
N THR A 176 -5.03 8.93 20.67
CA THR A 176 -5.64 10.08 21.36
C THR A 176 -7.06 9.78 21.83
N SER A 177 -7.61 8.62 21.48
CA SER A 177 -8.94 8.15 21.87
C SER A 177 -8.80 6.97 22.83
N PRO A 178 -9.59 6.89 23.93
CA PRO A 178 -9.61 5.69 24.76
C PRO A 178 -10.07 4.52 23.89
N SER A 179 -9.16 3.58 23.63
CA SER A 179 -9.51 2.34 22.95
C SER A 179 -10.33 1.48 23.89
N PRO A 180 -11.53 1.03 23.51
CA PRO A 180 -12.21 -0.03 24.25
C PRO A 180 -11.33 -1.29 24.13
N ARG A 181 -10.79 -1.74 25.26
CA ARG A 181 -10.11 -3.02 25.39
C ARG A 181 -11.13 -4.10 25.67
#